data_95071f049f79ffb525dd3b4f36fd29c6
#
_entry.id   95071f049f79ffb525dd3b4f36fd29c6
#
_cell.length_a   1.000
_cell.length_b   1.000
_cell.length_c   1.000
_cell.angle_alpha   90.00
_cell.angle_beta   90.00
_cell.angle_gamma   90.00
#
_symmetry.space_group_name_H-M   'P 1'
#
loop_
_entity.id
_entity.type
_entity.pdbx_description
1 polymer ?
#
loop_
_entity_poly.entity_id
_entity_poly.type
_entity_poly.pdbx_seq_one_letter_code
_entity_poly.pdbx_strand_id
1 'polypeptide(L)'
;MRGSLSAQWLSGTLDDQPDTEIVNTISSGLTGSILLTQALLPGLRRSESADIVSIISSCGIPNFTDSIAHPAFFASKHGLSGFITKLSHQLSAENIRVTGLYPPDFELTGLDSFADSQAKMGERLMNGRSVWETIRFVLTQPRNCHIRSIYFEGPTREKLAVRS
;
A
#
# COMPACT_ATOMS: atom_id res chain seq x y z
N MET A 1 -16.38 24.78 6.50
CA MET A 1 -16.46 23.40 6.02
C MET A 1 -15.04 22.82 5.98
N ARG A 2 -14.68 22.00 6.94
CA ARG A 2 -13.41 21.28 6.89
C ARG A 2 -13.66 20.07 6.03
N GLY A 3 -13.13 20.05 4.80
CA GLY A 3 -13.11 18.87 3.98
C GLY A 3 -12.25 17.81 4.68
N SER A 4 -12.90 16.86 5.32
CA SER A 4 -12.28 15.63 5.73
C SER A 4 -11.72 15.00 4.46
N LEU A 5 -10.41 14.83 4.39
CA LEU A 5 -9.80 13.85 3.50
C LEU A 5 -10.32 12.51 4.02
N SER A 6 -11.51 12.13 3.57
CA SER A 6 -12.10 10.84 3.90
C SER A 6 -11.12 9.76 3.49
N ALA A 7 -10.83 8.88 4.41
CA ALA A 7 -10.00 7.72 4.16
C ALA A 7 -10.39 7.08 2.84
N GLN A 8 -9.42 6.84 1.96
CA GLN A 8 -9.62 6.25 0.64
C GLN A 8 -10.05 4.77 0.70
N TRP A 9 -10.46 4.30 1.86
CA TRP A 9 -10.95 2.95 2.07
C TRP A 9 -12.37 2.98 2.64
N LEU A 10 -13.23 2.21 2.01
CA LEU A 10 -14.58 1.96 2.49
C LEU A 10 -14.55 0.94 3.63
N SER A 11 -15.40 1.13 4.63
CA SER A 11 -15.71 0.13 5.66
C SER A 11 -17.14 -0.36 5.49
N GLY A 12 -17.45 -1.53 6.03
CA GLY A 12 -18.81 -2.06 6.09
C GLY A 12 -19.06 -3.26 5.18
N THR A 13 -20.32 -3.67 5.10
CA THR A 13 -20.80 -4.79 4.31
C THR A 13 -21.13 -4.37 2.88
N LEU A 14 -21.33 -5.31 1.97
CA LEU A 14 -21.51 -5.04 0.54
C LEU A 14 -22.71 -4.12 0.25
N ASP A 15 -23.74 -4.17 1.05
CA ASP A 15 -25.00 -3.43 0.91
C ASP A 15 -25.03 -2.08 1.66
N ASP A 16 -23.96 -1.74 2.40
CA ASP A 16 -23.90 -0.50 3.19
C ASP A 16 -23.51 0.72 2.35
N GLN A 17 -23.02 0.55 1.14
CA GLN A 17 -22.43 1.63 0.35
C GLN A 17 -23.17 1.85 -0.98
N PRO A 18 -23.33 3.10 -1.41
CA PRO A 18 -23.91 3.41 -2.70
C PRO A 18 -22.96 3.00 -3.85
N ASP A 19 -23.52 2.66 -5.00
CA ASP A 19 -22.79 2.25 -6.21
C ASP A 19 -21.66 3.22 -6.57
N THR A 20 -21.88 4.52 -6.37
CA THR A 20 -20.89 5.58 -6.67
C THR A 20 -19.63 5.43 -5.83
N GLU A 21 -19.75 5.07 -4.55
CA GLU A 21 -18.59 4.87 -3.67
C GLU A 21 -17.84 3.58 -4.02
N ILE A 22 -18.55 2.54 -4.41
CA ILE A 22 -17.95 1.29 -4.93
C ILE A 22 -17.13 1.58 -6.18
N VAL A 23 -17.72 2.27 -7.16
CA VAL A 23 -17.04 2.66 -8.40
C VAL A 23 -15.83 3.55 -8.12
N ASN A 24 -15.96 4.55 -7.24
CA ASN A 24 -14.88 5.44 -6.86
C ASN A 24 -13.73 4.69 -6.20
N THR A 25 -14.03 3.73 -5.34
CA THR A 25 -13.01 2.90 -4.66
C THR A 25 -12.20 2.07 -5.66
N ILE A 26 -12.85 1.42 -6.61
CA ILE A 26 -12.18 0.66 -7.67
C ILE A 26 -11.40 1.60 -8.59
N SER A 27 -12.01 2.72 -8.99
CA SER A 27 -11.42 3.67 -9.93
C SER A 27 -10.17 4.34 -9.37
N SER A 28 -10.22 4.79 -8.11
CA SER A 28 -9.06 5.44 -7.48
C SER A 28 -7.97 4.45 -7.08
N GLY A 29 -8.35 3.32 -6.49
CA GLY A 29 -7.41 2.34 -5.93
C GLY A 29 -6.74 1.45 -6.97
N LEU A 30 -7.40 1.16 -8.10
CA LEU A 30 -6.90 0.25 -9.11
C LEU A 30 -6.73 0.94 -10.47
N THR A 31 -7.81 1.41 -11.07
CA THR A 31 -7.78 1.96 -12.44
C THR A 31 -6.83 3.15 -12.54
N GLY A 32 -6.89 4.09 -11.58
CA GLY A 32 -6.00 5.25 -11.52
C GLY A 32 -4.53 4.85 -11.41
N SER A 33 -4.22 3.84 -10.61
CA SER A 33 -2.84 3.32 -10.47
C SER A 33 -2.32 2.71 -11.77
N ILE A 34 -3.16 1.97 -12.49
CA ILE A 34 -2.80 1.38 -13.79
C ILE A 34 -2.55 2.48 -14.82
N LEU A 35 -3.47 3.45 -14.96
CA LEU A 35 -3.36 4.54 -15.94
C LEU A 35 -2.16 5.44 -15.63
N LEU A 36 -1.91 5.77 -14.38
CA LEU A 36 -0.73 6.53 -13.97
C LEU A 36 0.56 5.81 -14.33
N THR A 37 0.64 4.52 -14.01
CA THR A 37 1.81 3.70 -14.38
C THR A 37 2.02 3.67 -15.88
N GLN A 38 0.95 3.46 -16.66
CA GLN A 38 1.01 3.47 -18.12
C GLN A 38 1.53 4.81 -18.66
N ALA A 39 1.05 5.92 -18.13
CA ALA A 39 1.47 7.26 -18.54
C ALA A 39 2.95 7.55 -18.23
N LEU A 40 3.45 7.03 -17.11
CA LEU A 40 4.85 7.23 -16.68
C LEU A 40 5.84 6.28 -17.38
N LEU A 41 5.37 5.16 -17.91
CA LEU A 41 6.23 4.10 -18.44
C LEU A 41 7.23 4.55 -19.53
N PRO A 42 6.86 5.43 -20.49
CA PRO A 42 7.83 5.93 -21.46
C PRO A 42 9.00 6.71 -20.83
N GLY A 43 8.73 7.42 -19.73
CA GLY A 43 9.77 8.12 -18.96
C GLY A 43 10.67 7.16 -18.20
N LEU A 44 10.09 6.16 -17.55
CA LEU A 44 10.82 5.12 -16.82
C LEU A 44 11.76 4.34 -17.74
N ARG A 45 11.33 4.03 -18.96
CA ARG A 45 12.17 3.35 -19.97
C ARG A 45 13.37 4.14 -20.45
N ARG A 46 13.33 5.47 -20.34
CA ARG A 46 14.48 6.33 -20.67
C ARG A 46 15.47 6.50 -19.51
N SER A 47 15.11 6.05 -18.34
CA SER A 47 15.97 6.12 -17.16
C SER A 47 16.95 4.93 -17.13
N GLU A 48 18.19 5.19 -16.77
CA GLU A 48 19.20 4.12 -16.56
C GLU A 48 18.85 3.24 -15.34
N SER A 49 18.07 3.77 -14.41
CA SER A 49 17.71 3.10 -13.17
C SER A 49 16.30 3.52 -12.74
N ALA A 50 15.32 2.70 -13.09
CA ALA A 50 13.92 2.98 -12.77
C ALA A 50 13.37 2.00 -11.76
N ASP A 51 12.59 2.53 -10.82
CA ASP A 51 11.88 1.78 -9.79
C ASP A 51 10.42 2.23 -9.71
N ILE A 52 9.52 1.26 -9.56
CA ILE A 52 8.12 1.47 -9.24
C ILE A 52 7.88 0.82 -7.88
N VAL A 53 7.45 1.60 -6.89
CA VAL A 53 7.06 1.09 -5.58
C VAL A 53 5.57 1.37 -5.39
N SER A 54 4.78 0.34 -5.20
CA SER A 54 3.33 0.43 -5.00
C SER A 54 2.96 0.05 -3.56
N ILE A 55 2.27 0.95 -2.86
CA ILE A 55 1.69 0.67 -1.54
C ILE A 55 0.31 0.06 -1.76
N ILE A 56 0.21 -1.26 -1.56
CA ILE A 56 -1.00 -2.03 -1.86
C ILE A 56 -1.92 -2.03 -0.63
N SER A 57 -1.59 -2.69 0.41
CA SER A 57 -2.25 -2.95 1.69
C SER A 57 -2.26 -4.45 1.99
N SER A 58 -2.36 -4.84 3.25
CA SER A 58 -2.62 -6.24 3.68
C SER A 58 -3.89 -6.80 3.04
N CYS A 59 -4.89 -5.95 2.74
CA CYS A 59 -6.11 -6.35 2.00
C CYS A 59 -5.85 -6.84 0.56
N GLY A 60 -4.65 -6.71 0.03
CA GLY A 60 -4.24 -7.29 -1.26
C GLY A 60 -3.50 -8.64 -1.12
N ILE A 61 -3.33 -9.14 0.09
CA ILE A 61 -2.69 -10.45 0.36
C ILE A 61 -3.71 -11.57 0.16
N PRO A 62 -3.39 -12.62 -0.61
CA PRO A 62 -4.30 -13.75 -0.78
C PRO A 62 -4.71 -14.36 0.58
N ASN A 63 -6.00 -14.64 0.73
CA ASN A 63 -6.62 -15.21 1.93
C ASN A 63 -6.55 -14.33 3.20
N PHE A 64 -6.12 -13.10 3.12
CA PHE A 64 -6.24 -12.15 4.21
C PHE A 64 -7.71 -11.68 4.33
N THR A 65 -8.30 -11.77 5.52
CA THR A 65 -9.71 -11.41 5.80
C THR A 65 -9.87 -10.58 7.07
N ASP A 66 -8.82 -10.41 7.86
CA ASP A 66 -8.88 -9.69 9.15
C ASP A 66 -8.86 -8.16 8.94
N SER A 67 -9.96 -7.64 8.38
CA SER A 67 -10.15 -6.21 8.17
C SER A 67 -11.64 -5.87 8.09
N ILE A 68 -12.00 -4.67 8.56
CA ILE A 68 -13.35 -4.10 8.43
C ILE A 68 -13.57 -3.40 7.09
N ALA A 69 -12.59 -3.43 6.20
CA ALA A 69 -12.67 -2.79 4.90
C ALA A 69 -13.75 -3.44 4.03
N HIS A 70 -14.46 -2.60 3.27
CA HIS A 70 -15.52 -3.02 2.35
C HIS A 70 -14.98 -3.99 1.27
N PRO A 71 -15.79 -4.97 0.80
CA PRO A 71 -15.39 -5.93 -0.25
C PRO A 71 -14.84 -5.27 -1.53
N ALA A 72 -15.35 -4.10 -1.94
CA ALA A 72 -14.82 -3.36 -3.07
C ALA A 72 -13.37 -2.88 -2.87
N PHE A 73 -13.01 -2.52 -1.62
CA PHE A 73 -11.63 -2.18 -1.30
C PHE A 73 -10.71 -3.40 -1.43
N PHE A 74 -11.13 -4.55 -0.90
CA PHE A 74 -10.42 -5.83 -1.11
C PHE A 74 -10.24 -6.13 -2.59
N ALA A 75 -11.30 -6.05 -3.38
CA ALA A 75 -11.25 -6.28 -4.82
C ALA A 75 -10.24 -5.35 -5.52
N SER A 76 -10.26 -4.05 -5.16
CA SER A 76 -9.31 -3.06 -5.66
C SER A 76 -7.86 -3.44 -5.32
N LYS A 77 -7.58 -3.83 -4.06
CA LYS A 77 -6.23 -4.15 -3.60
C LYS A 77 -5.72 -5.49 -4.14
N HIS A 78 -6.58 -6.49 -4.29
CA HIS A 78 -6.24 -7.74 -4.98
C HIS A 78 -5.95 -7.50 -6.47
N GLY A 79 -6.77 -6.67 -7.14
CA GLY A 79 -6.50 -6.26 -8.51
C GLY A 79 -5.17 -5.56 -8.67
N LEU A 80 -4.86 -4.63 -7.75
CA LEU A 80 -3.58 -3.93 -7.73
C LEU A 80 -2.41 -4.88 -7.46
N SER A 81 -2.56 -5.83 -6.55
CA SER A 81 -1.56 -6.87 -6.28
C SER A 81 -1.27 -7.71 -7.52
N GLY A 82 -2.30 -8.17 -8.21
CA GLY A 82 -2.17 -8.91 -9.47
C GLY A 82 -1.49 -8.08 -10.58
N PHE A 83 -1.87 -6.80 -10.71
CA PHE A 83 -1.27 -5.87 -11.65
C PHE A 83 0.22 -5.68 -11.38
N ILE A 84 0.63 -5.38 -10.15
CA ILE A 84 2.03 -5.18 -9.75
C ILE A 84 2.85 -6.46 -9.94
N THR A 85 2.30 -7.62 -9.60
CA THR A 85 2.96 -8.92 -9.82
C THR A 85 3.25 -9.16 -11.29
N LYS A 86 2.25 -8.95 -12.16
CA LYS A 86 2.40 -9.12 -13.60
C LYS A 86 3.36 -8.10 -14.19
N LEU A 87 3.25 -6.85 -13.79
CA LEU A 87 4.11 -5.75 -14.24
C LEU A 87 5.56 -5.99 -13.86
N SER A 88 5.83 -6.44 -12.63
CA SER A 88 7.17 -6.78 -12.16
C SER A 88 7.85 -7.84 -13.03
N HIS A 89 7.08 -8.84 -13.45
CA HIS A 89 7.60 -9.87 -14.36
C HIS A 89 7.85 -9.30 -15.77
N GLN A 90 6.91 -8.50 -16.28
CA GLN A 90 6.99 -7.95 -17.63
C GLN A 90 8.18 -6.99 -17.80
N LEU A 91 8.41 -6.11 -16.81
CA LEU A 91 9.44 -5.07 -16.89
C LEU A 91 10.82 -5.51 -16.41
N SER A 92 10.96 -6.73 -15.89
CA SER A 92 12.25 -7.24 -15.41
C SER A 92 13.32 -7.29 -16.50
N ALA A 93 12.94 -7.62 -17.75
CA ALA A 93 13.82 -7.62 -18.90
C ALA A 93 14.26 -6.20 -19.33
N GLU A 94 13.52 -5.18 -18.93
CA GLU A 94 13.79 -3.77 -19.23
C GLU A 94 14.60 -3.07 -18.10
N ASN A 95 15.10 -3.84 -17.13
CA ASN A 95 15.83 -3.33 -15.96
C ASN A 95 15.00 -2.33 -15.10
N ILE A 96 13.67 -2.41 -15.16
CA ILE A 96 12.75 -1.65 -14.33
C ILE A 96 12.28 -2.55 -13.18
N ARG A 97 12.63 -2.19 -11.95
CA ARG A 97 12.20 -2.95 -10.78
C ARG A 97 10.81 -2.49 -10.34
N VAL A 98 9.96 -3.44 -9.99
CA VAL A 98 8.59 -3.16 -9.52
C VAL A 98 8.37 -3.90 -8.21
N THR A 99 8.10 -3.16 -7.14
CA THR A 99 7.94 -3.68 -5.78
C THR A 99 6.55 -3.37 -5.24
N GLY A 100 5.88 -4.37 -4.70
CA GLY A 100 4.63 -4.22 -3.95
C GLY A 100 4.89 -4.23 -2.43
N LEU A 101 4.35 -3.24 -1.73
CA LEU A 101 4.36 -3.17 -0.27
C LEU A 101 2.96 -3.45 0.26
N TYR A 102 2.85 -4.29 1.28
CA TYR A 102 1.58 -4.75 1.84
C TYR A 102 1.48 -4.38 3.33
N PRO A 103 1.41 -3.08 3.66
CA PRO A 103 1.26 -2.66 5.04
C PRO A 103 -0.16 -2.91 5.56
N PRO A 104 -0.31 -3.20 6.88
CA PRO A 104 -1.58 -3.04 7.58
C PRO A 104 -1.92 -1.55 7.73
N ASP A 105 -2.94 -1.23 8.51
CA ASP A 105 -3.21 0.15 8.89
C ASP A 105 -2.01 0.76 9.60
N PHE A 106 -1.67 1.99 9.24
CA PHE A 106 -0.54 2.71 9.82
C PHE A 106 -0.86 4.18 10.03
N GLU A 107 -0.20 4.81 11.01
CA GLU A 107 -0.33 6.23 11.29
C GLU A 107 0.70 7.05 10.52
N LEU A 108 0.24 8.15 9.92
CA LEU A 108 1.08 9.18 9.31
C LEU A 108 1.38 10.29 10.34
N THR A 109 1.83 9.94 11.53
CA THR A 109 2.21 10.93 12.54
C THR A 109 3.65 11.38 12.33
N GLY A 110 3.83 12.69 12.15
CA GLY A 110 5.11 13.38 12.33
C GLY A 110 6.28 12.86 11.51
N LEU A 111 6.25 13.06 10.20
CA LEU A 111 7.47 12.94 9.38
C LEU A 111 8.55 13.94 9.83
N ASP A 112 8.16 14.98 10.58
CA ASP A 112 9.00 16.12 10.92
C ASP A 112 9.74 16.00 12.25
N SER A 113 9.38 15.06 13.15
CA SER A 113 10.10 14.87 14.41
C SER A 113 10.37 13.42 14.74
N PHE A 114 11.64 13.07 14.73
CA PHE A 114 12.12 11.72 15.07
C PHE A 114 11.82 11.31 16.52
N ALA A 115 11.78 12.27 17.43
CA ALA A 115 11.58 12.06 18.87
C ALA A 115 10.09 11.88 19.24
N ASP A 116 9.19 12.61 18.56
CA ASP A 116 7.74 12.54 18.83
C ASP A 116 7.08 11.26 18.31
N SER A 117 7.65 10.63 17.31
CA SER A 117 7.09 9.40 16.74
C SER A 117 7.22 8.19 17.67
N GLN A 118 8.24 8.17 18.54
CA GLN A 118 8.37 7.11 19.55
C GLN A 118 7.50 7.34 20.80
N ALA A 119 7.26 8.61 21.16
CA ALA A 119 6.50 8.95 22.36
C ALA A 119 4.98 8.86 22.20
N LYS A 120 4.47 8.92 20.94
CA LYS A 120 3.05 8.83 20.60
C LYS A 120 2.67 7.53 19.87
N MET A 121 3.51 6.51 19.94
CA MET A 121 3.15 5.20 19.41
C MET A 121 1.91 4.70 20.14
N GLY A 122 0.75 5.03 19.58
CA GLY A 122 -0.47 4.32 19.92
C GLY A 122 -0.23 2.84 19.64
N GLU A 123 -0.35 2.00 20.65
CA GLU A 123 -0.01 0.57 20.62
C GLU A 123 -0.80 -0.23 19.57
N ARG A 124 -1.59 0.43 18.72
CA ARG A 124 -2.60 -0.19 17.85
C ARG A 124 -2.30 -0.13 16.36
N LEU A 125 -1.44 0.75 15.91
CA LEU A 125 -1.16 0.94 14.49
C LEU A 125 0.35 0.88 14.22
N MET A 126 0.71 0.44 13.04
CA MET A 126 2.09 0.49 12.57
C MET A 126 2.48 1.95 12.33
N ASN A 127 3.74 2.30 12.58
CA ASN A 127 4.24 3.64 12.28
C ASN A 127 4.51 3.80 10.77
N GLY A 128 3.99 4.86 10.16
CA GLY A 128 4.21 5.18 8.74
C GLY A 128 5.68 5.35 8.37
N ARG A 129 6.54 5.70 9.35
CA ARG A 129 7.99 5.71 9.18
C ARG A 129 8.53 4.34 8.76
N SER A 130 7.99 3.23 9.28
CA SER A 130 8.41 1.88 8.89
C SER A 130 8.17 1.61 7.40
N VAL A 131 7.06 2.14 6.85
CA VAL A 131 6.79 2.08 5.40
C VAL A 131 7.82 2.91 4.63
N TRP A 132 8.12 4.13 5.10
CA TRP A 132 9.09 5.02 4.47
C TRP A 132 10.51 4.43 4.46
N GLU A 133 10.99 3.93 5.60
CA GLU A 133 12.33 3.30 5.68
C GLU A 133 12.41 2.03 4.80
N THR A 134 11.31 1.31 4.66
CA THR A 134 11.22 0.17 3.75
C THR A 134 11.31 0.62 2.28
N ILE A 135 10.65 1.72 1.90
CA ILE A 135 10.78 2.30 0.56
C ILE A 135 12.24 2.69 0.30
N ARG A 136 12.87 3.39 1.24
CA ARG A 136 14.29 3.76 1.13
C ARG A 136 15.18 2.52 0.98
N PHE A 137 14.96 1.50 1.81
CA PHE A 137 15.69 0.24 1.73
C PHE A 137 15.57 -0.40 0.34
N VAL A 138 14.36 -0.49 -0.21
CA VAL A 138 14.13 -1.06 -1.56
C VAL A 138 14.87 -0.26 -2.64
N LEU A 139 14.77 1.06 -2.60
CA LEU A 139 15.35 1.95 -3.62
C LEU A 139 16.88 1.94 -3.59
N THR A 140 17.49 1.73 -2.42
CA THR A 140 18.95 1.73 -2.23
C THR A 140 19.61 0.38 -2.53
N GLN A 141 18.85 -0.66 -2.82
CA GLN A 141 19.45 -1.95 -3.20
C GLN A 141 20.21 -1.86 -4.53
N PRO A 142 21.32 -2.58 -4.67
CA PRO A 142 22.05 -2.64 -5.93
C PRO A 142 21.16 -3.24 -7.04
N ARG A 143 21.41 -2.87 -8.30
CA ARG A 143 20.53 -3.25 -9.43
C ARG A 143 20.42 -4.76 -9.66
N ASN A 144 21.36 -5.56 -9.19
CA ASN A 144 21.29 -7.03 -9.22
C ASN A 144 20.42 -7.63 -8.10
N CYS A 145 19.84 -6.80 -7.23
CA CYS A 145 18.88 -7.20 -6.19
C CYS A 145 17.50 -6.59 -6.50
N HIS A 146 16.51 -7.44 -6.74
CA HIS A 146 15.13 -7.04 -6.96
C HIS A 146 14.23 -7.63 -5.88
N ILE A 147 13.75 -6.77 -4.99
CA ILE A 147 12.75 -7.13 -3.98
C ILE A 147 11.37 -6.92 -4.59
N ARG A 148 10.61 -8.01 -4.80
CA ARG A 148 9.32 -7.95 -5.49
C ARG A 148 8.15 -7.63 -4.57
N SER A 149 8.21 -8.11 -3.34
CA SER A 149 7.11 -7.94 -2.38
C SER A 149 7.65 -7.87 -0.97
N ILE A 150 7.07 -6.97 -0.17
CA ILE A 150 7.33 -6.89 1.26
C ILE A 150 5.99 -6.87 1.98
N TYR A 151 5.81 -7.84 2.87
CA TYR A 151 4.65 -7.99 3.72
C TYR A 151 5.00 -7.47 5.10
N PHE A 152 4.10 -6.66 5.67
CA PHE A 152 4.23 -6.15 7.01
C PHE A 152 3.22 -6.83 7.91
N GLU A 153 3.61 -7.10 9.13
CA GLU A 153 2.71 -7.54 10.18
C GLU A 153 2.66 -6.45 11.25
N GLY A 154 1.46 -5.98 11.53
CA GLY A 154 1.20 -5.01 12.59
C GLY A 154 1.05 -5.66 13.96
N PRO A 155 0.88 -4.85 15.03
CA PRO A 155 0.53 -5.35 16.34
C PRO A 155 -0.79 -6.13 16.27
N THR A 156 -0.81 -7.38 16.74
CA THR A 156 -2.04 -8.17 16.79
C THR A 156 -2.96 -7.68 17.92
N ARG A 157 -4.26 -7.60 17.66
CA ARG A 157 -5.28 -7.18 18.65
C ARG A 157 -5.25 -8.03 19.92
N GLU A 158 -4.91 -9.30 19.84
CA GLU A 158 -4.81 -10.22 20.98
C GLU A 158 -3.65 -9.90 21.93
N LYS A 159 -2.52 -9.42 21.42
CA LYS A 159 -1.36 -9.04 22.27
C LYS A 159 -1.64 -7.80 23.13
N LEU A 160 -2.68 -7.04 22.83
CA LEU A 160 -3.08 -5.84 23.56
C LEU A 160 -4.05 -6.16 24.73
N ALA A 161 -4.82 -7.24 24.65
CA ALA A 161 -5.76 -7.65 25.69
C ALA A 161 -5.09 -8.30 26.92
N VAL A 162 -3.83 -8.74 26.82
CA VAL A 162 -3.09 -9.43 27.91
C VAL A 162 -2.32 -8.46 28.82
N ARG A 163 -2.31 -7.16 28.51
CA ARG A 163 -1.59 -6.13 29.28
C ARG A 163 -2.46 -5.14 30.05
N SER A 164 -3.79 -5.35 30.11
CA SER A 164 -4.73 -4.53 30.90
C SER A 164 -5.08 -5.17 32.23
#